data_e6b0bdc225fd8dcf48aa4e09104d399a
#
_entry.id   e6b0bdc225fd8dcf48aa4e09104d399a
#
_cell.length_a   1.000
_cell.length_b   1.000
_cell.length_c   1.000
_cell.angle_alpha   90.00
_cell.angle_beta   90.00
_cell.angle_gamma   90.00
#
_symmetry.space_group_name_H-M   'P 1'
#
loop_
_entity.id
_entity.type
_entity.pdbx_description
1 polymer ?
#
loop_
_entity_poly.entity_id
_entity_poly.type
_entity_poly.pdbx_seq_one_letter_code
_entity_poly.pdbx_strand_id
1 'polypeptide(L)'
;ITNGTAMEARILALEAALAALSVNPGISGTAPLGHMLELQSSSQIFFMQAGFALVEAGTCKSKNVLSILMKNLVDFIVAAVLWYTLGFALGFGNAVPTNGLFGTTHFLGSGLSHGTVASDEVSTWHIQSMFCATASTIVSGGIAERTDMRGYLLFSAFMSGVIFPVVVCWCWNPDGWLRNNGFQDLAGSAVVHLTGGCS
;
A
#
# COMPACT_ATOMS: atom_id res chain seq x y z
N ILE A 1 2.15 27.81 -42.82
CA ILE A 1 2.92 28.13 -41.58
C ILE A 1 1.97 28.46 -40.40
N THR A 2 0.70 28.85 -40.67
CA THR A 2 -0.28 29.29 -39.64
C THR A 2 -0.96 28.16 -38.84
N ASN A 3 -0.88 26.90 -39.28
CA ASN A 3 -1.53 25.78 -38.60
C ASN A 3 -0.71 25.20 -37.42
N GLY A 4 0.60 25.36 -37.41
CA GLY A 4 1.47 24.86 -36.34
C GLY A 4 1.26 25.61 -35.01
N THR A 5 1.23 26.94 -35.08
CA THR A 5 1.05 27.80 -33.91
C THR A 5 -0.32 27.67 -33.25
N ALA A 6 -1.37 27.42 -34.03
CA ALA A 6 -2.71 27.17 -33.50
C ALA A 6 -2.81 25.81 -32.80
N MET A 7 -2.10 24.81 -33.30
CA MET A 7 -2.05 23.47 -32.70
C MET A 7 -1.23 23.46 -31.39
N GLU A 8 -0.08 24.13 -31.40
CA GLU A 8 0.73 24.32 -30.19
C GLU A 8 -0.04 25.07 -29.08
N ALA A 9 -0.76 26.14 -29.44
CA ALA A 9 -1.60 26.85 -28.49
C ALA A 9 -2.73 25.96 -27.91
N ARG A 10 -3.31 25.07 -28.71
CA ARG A 10 -4.32 24.10 -28.25
C ARG A 10 -3.72 23.02 -27.34
N ILE A 11 -2.51 22.55 -27.63
CA ILE A 11 -1.80 21.59 -26.79
C ILE A 11 -1.48 22.22 -25.44
N LEU A 12 -0.91 23.42 -25.43
CA LEU A 12 -0.64 24.17 -24.20
C LEU A 12 -1.90 24.46 -23.37
N ALA A 13 -3.01 24.77 -24.02
CA ALA A 13 -4.30 24.96 -23.35
C ALA A 13 -4.86 23.65 -22.76
N LEU A 14 -4.68 22.54 -23.45
CA LEU A 14 -5.05 21.21 -22.96
C LEU A 14 -4.16 20.76 -21.81
N GLU A 15 -2.87 20.97 -21.88
CA GLU A 15 -1.93 20.69 -20.79
C GLU A 15 -2.22 21.55 -19.56
N ALA A 16 -2.51 22.84 -19.74
CA ALA A 16 -2.94 23.72 -18.66
C ALA A 16 -4.28 23.30 -18.05
N ALA A 17 -5.24 22.84 -18.86
CA ALA A 17 -6.52 22.33 -18.38
C ALA A 17 -6.36 20.99 -17.64
N LEU A 18 -5.49 20.09 -18.13
CA LEU A 18 -5.14 18.84 -17.45
C LEU A 18 -4.41 19.11 -16.13
N ALA A 19 -3.48 20.07 -16.12
CA ALA A 19 -2.79 20.50 -14.90
C ALA A 19 -3.78 21.13 -13.91
N ALA A 20 -4.71 21.97 -14.37
CA ALA A 20 -5.76 22.54 -13.53
C ALA A 20 -6.71 21.48 -12.96
N LEU A 21 -7.01 20.42 -13.71
CA LEU A 21 -7.80 19.27 -13.26
C LEU A 21 -7.02 18.42 -12.23
N SER A 22 -5.70 18.31 -12.38
CA SER A 22 -4.84 17.57 -11.45
C SER A 22 -4.50 18.35 -10.18
N VAL A 23 -4.48 19.68 -10.24
CA VAL A 23 -4.14 20.59 -9.13
C VAL A 23 -5.38 21.06 -8.37
N ASN A 24 -6.60 20.90 -8.93
CA ASN A 24 -7.82 21.34 -8.28
C ASN A 24 -8.60 20.15 -7.69
N PRO A 25 -8.27 19.69 -6.47
CA PRO A 25 -9.09 18.72 -5.75
C PRO A 25 -10.46 19.31 -5.36
N GLY A 26 -10.72 20.55 -5.67
CA GLY A 26 -11.92 21.30 -5.37
C GLY A 26 -13.05 21.23 -6.40
N ILE A 27 -12.95 20.41 -7.44
CA ILE A 27 -14.13 19.98 -8.18
C ILE A 27 -14.85 19.00 -7.27
N SER A 28 -15.80 19.48 -6.51
CA SER A 28 -16.55 18.78 -5.45
C SER A 28 -17.27 17.48 -5.88
N GLY A 29 -17.07 17.02 -7.09
CA GLY A 29 -17.58 15.77 -7.62
C GLY A 29 -16.53 14.70 -7.90
N THR A 30 -15.24 15.02 -8.00
CA THR A 30 -14.18 14.04 -8.33
C THR A 30 -13.54 13.43 -7.09
N ALA A 31 -13.42 14.17 -5.99
CA ALA A 31 -12.88 13.63 -4.74
C ALA A 31 -13.73 12.47 -4.18
N PRO A 32 -15.07 12.56 -4.08
CA PRO A 32 -15.90 11.43 -3.66
C PRO A 32 -15.76 10.21 -4.57
N LEU A 33 -15.65 10.41 -5.89
CA LEU A 33 -15.44 9.32 -6.84
C LEU A 33 -14.07 8.67 -6.64
N GLY A 34 -13.02 9.45 -6.42
CA GLY A 34 -11.68 8.95 -6.09
C GLY A 34 -11.69 8.05 -4.87
N HIS A 35 -12.30 8.50 -3.78
CA HIS A 35 -12.43 7.70 -2.55
C HIS A 35 -13.28 6.43 -2.76
N MET A 36 -14.35 6.50 -3.55
CA MET A 36 -15.14 5.30 -3.89
C MET A 36 -14.30 4.29 -4.68
N LEU A 37 -13.50 4.74 -5.64
CA LEU A 37 -12.61 3.89 -6.41
C LEU A 37 -11.51 3.26 -5.54
N GLU A 38 -10.94 4.01 -4.60
CA GLU A 38 -9.96 3.50 -3.63
C GLU A 38 -10.59 2.45 -2.71
N LEU A 39 -11.78 2.69 -2.17
CA LEU A 39 -12.52 1.71 -1.36
C LEU A 39 -12.90 0.46 -2.16
N GLN A 40 -13.33 0.62 -3.40
CA GLN A 40 -13.61 -0.50 -4.29
C GLN A 40 -12.34 -1.32 -4.57
N SER A 41 -11.23 -0.63 -4.89
CA SER A 41 -9.95 -1.28 -5.15
C SER A 41 -9.41 -1.98 -3.91
N SER A 42 -9.49 -1.36 -2.74
CA SER A 42 -9.06 -1.97 -1.48
C SER A 42 -9.86 -3.22 -1.14
N SER A 43 -11.16 -3.22 -1.41
CA SER A 43 -12.00 -4.41 -1.26
C SER A 43 -11.57 -5.55 -2.18
N GLN A 44 -11.21 -5.26 -3.44
CA GLN A 44 -10.70 -6.26 -4.38
C GLN A 44 -9.34 -6.81 -3.92
N ILE A 45 -8.45 -5.95 -3.43
CA ILE A 45 -7.15 -6.38 -2.87
C ILE A 45 -7.36 -7.23 -1.63
N PHE A 46 -8.33 -6.90 -0.77
CA PHE A 46 -8.69 -7.72 0.38
C PHE A 46 -9.14 -9.14 -0.02
N PHE A 47 -9.91 -9.28 -1.10
CA PHE A 47 -10.29 -10.61 -1.62
C PHE A 47 -9.10 -11.46 -2.06
N MET A 48 -7.95 -10.86 -2.38
CA MET A 48 -6.73 -11.60 -2.66
C MET A 48 -6.26 -12.42 -1.45
N GLN A 49 -6.55 -11.99 -0.23
CA GLN A 49 -6.21 -12.76 0.99
C GLN A 49 -6.90 -14.13 0.99
N ALA A 50 -8.17 -14.19 0.59
CA ALA A 50 -8.88 -15.47 0.43
C ALA A 50 -8.24 -16.31 -0.69
N GLY A 51 -7.81 -15.67 -1.79
CA GLY A 51 -7.11 -16.34 -2.89
C GLY A 51 -5.79 -16.96 -2.44
N PHE A 52 -4.95 -16.24 -1.72
CA PHE A 52 -3.70 -16.74 -1.14
C PHE A 52 -3.96 -17.92 -0.18
N ALA A 53 -4.91 -17.76 0.73
CA ALA A 53 -5.27 -18.81 1.67
C ALA A 53 -5.73 -20.10 0.96
N LEU A 54 -6.51 -19.99 -0.12
CA LEU A 54 -6.96 -21.13 -0.91
C LEU A 54 -5.83 -21.78 -1.71
N VAL A 55 -4.92 -21.00 -2.30
CA VAL A 55 -3.74 -21.53 -3.01
C VAL A 55 -2.84 -22.28 -2.03
N GLU A 56 -2.53 -21.71 -0.87
CA GLU A 56 -1.74 -22.37 0.15
C GLU A 56 -2.42 -23.66 0.67
N ALA A 57 -3.73 -23.59 0.94
CA ALA A 57 -4.50 -24.75 1.38
C ALA A 57 -4.52 -25.88 0.33
N GLY A 58 -4.55 -25.51 -0.96
CA GLY A 58 -4.54 -26.47 -2.07
C GLY A 58 -3.18 -27.10 -2.33
N THR A 59 -2.09 -26.48 -1.91
CA THR A 59 -0.71 -26.96 -2.14
C THR A 59 -0.11 -27.69 -0.94
N CYS A 60 -0.69 -27.54 0.24
CA CYS A 60 -0.22 -28.18 1.46
C CYS A 60 -0.82 -29.58 1.69
N LYS A 61 -0.24 -30.32 2.65
CA LYS A 61 -0.79 -31.61 3.07
C LYS A 61 -2.15 -31.40 3.74
N SER A 62 -3.13 -32.27 3.44
CA SER A 62 -4.51 -32.18 3.93
C SER A 62 -4.63 -32.02 5.46
N LYS A 63 -3.73 -32.61 6.22
CA LYS A 63 -3.70 -32.51 7.70
C LYS A 63 -3.30 -31.10 8.18
N ASN A 64 -2.65 -30.28 7.34
CA ASN A 64 -2.14 -28.96 7.69
C ASN A 64 -3.05 -27.82 7.20
N VAL A 65 -4.08 -28.11 6.40
CA VAL A 65 -4.97 -27.11 5.78
C VAL A 65 -5.54 -26.15 6.83
N LEU A 66 -6.10 -26.66 7.93
CA LEU A 66 -6.69 -25.82 8.96
C LEU A 66 -5.66 -24.90 9.61
N SER A 67 -4.46 -25.41 9.90
CA SER A 67 -3.37 -24.62 10.48
C SER A 67 -2.93 -23.49 9.54
N ILE A 68 -2.88 -23.76 8.24
CA ILE A 68 -2.51 -22.75 7.22
C ILE A 68 -3.59 -21.68 7.08
N LEU A 69 -4.86 -22.07 7.04
CA LEU A 69 -5.96 -21.10 7.01
C LEU A 69 -5.98 -20.19 8.25
N MET A 70 -5.76 -20.77 9.44
CA MET A 70 -5.64 -19.99 10.67
C MET A 70 -4.43 -19.07 10.65
N LYS A 71 -3.30 -19.52 10.09
CA LYS A 71 -2.09 -18.71 9.92
C LYS A 71 -2.36 -17.47 9.05
N ASN A 72 -3.02 -17.64 7.90
CA ASN A 72 -3.36 -16.53 7.01
C ASN A 72 -4.31 -15.51 7.68
N LEU A 73 -5.28 -15.99 8.47
CA LEU A 73 -6.19 -15.11 9.21
C LEU A 73 -5.43 -14.29 10.26
N VAL A 74 -4.56 -14.93 11.03
CA VAL A 74 -3.79 -14.25 12.07
C VAL A 74 -2.77 -13.29 11.46
N ASP A 75 -2.16 -13.65 10.33
CA ASP A 75 -1.27 -12.78 9.57
C ASP A 75 -1.94 -11.46 9.19
N PHE A 76 -3.14 -11.54 8.60
CA PHE A 76 -3.92 -10.36 8.28
C PHE A 76 -4.19 -9.47 9.50
N ILE A 77 -4.55 -10.06 10.65
CA ILE A 77 -4.77 -9.31 11.90
C ILE A 77 -3.49 -8.63 12.38
N VAL A 78 -2.37 -9.33 12.37
CA VAL A 78 -1.06 -8.80 12.76
C VAL A 78 -0.67 -7.64 11.83
N ALA A 79 -0.81 -7.84 10.51
CA ALA A 79 -0.52 -6.80 9.53
C ALA A 79 -1.39 -5.55 9.74
N ALA A 80 -2.69 -5.71 9.95
CA ALA A 80 -3.60 -4.60 10.19
C ALA A 80 -3.25 -3.80 11.46
N VAL A 81 -2.96 -4.48 12.56
CA VAL A 81 -2.57 -3.84 13.83
C VAL A 81 -1.24 -3.10 13.70
N LEU A 82 -0.25 -3.73 13.08
CA LEU A 82 1.07 -3.11 12.94
C LEU A 82 1.08 -1.99 11.90
N TRP A 83 0.30 -2.12 10.84
CA TRP A 83 0.11 -1.02 9.90
C TRP A 83 -0.51 0.20 10.57
N TYR A 84 -1.54 0.01 11.40
CA TYR A 84 -2.17 1.09 12.15
C TYR A 84 -1.22 1.74 13.16
N THR A 85 -0.45 0.94 13.87
CA THR A 85 0.39 1.45 14.99
C THR A 85 1.69 2.08 14.51
N LEU A 86 2.38 1.45 13.58
CA LEU A 86 3.73 1.79 13.14
C LEU A 86 3.85 1.99 11.64
N GLY A 87 3.27 1.06 10.84
CA GLY A 87 3.55 0.95 9.42
C GLY A 87 3.17 2.19 8.63
N PHE A 88 1.98 2.72 8.84
CA PHE A 88 1.54 3.92 8.14
C PHE A 88 2.43 5.13 8.46
N ALA A 89 2.84 5.27 9.71
CA ALA A 89 3.74 6.33 10.15
C ALA A 89 5.10 6.24 9.45
N LEU A 90 5.69 5.05 9.39
CA LEU A 90 6.98 4.83 8.75
C LEU A 90 6.90 4.99 7.22
N GLY A 91 5.77 4.55 6.60
CA GLY A 91 5.59 4.59 5.16
C GLY A 91 5.19 5.96 4.61
N PHE A 92 4.18 6.58 5.21
CA PHE A 92 3.54 7.80 4.71
C PHE A 92 3.65 8.99 5.66
N GLY A 93 4.22 8.84 6.85
CA GLY A 93 4.55 9.97 7.70
C GLY A 93 5.51 10.95 7.02
N ASN A 94 5.59 12.18 7.54
CA ASN A 94 6.57 13.14 7.05
C ASN A 94 7.97 12.52 7.13
N ALA A 95 8.60 12.30 5.99
CA ALA A 95 9.95 11.78 5.96
C ALA A 95 10.92 12.80 6.58
N VAL A 96 11.94 12.29 7.24
CA VAL A 96 13.00 13.17 7.79
C VAL A 96 13.61 13.95 6.62
N PRO A 97 13.68 15.29 6.67
CA PRO A 97 14.09 16.14 5.53
C PRO A 97 15.45 15.79 4.92
N THR A 98 16.25 15.00 5.61
CA THR A 98 17.64 14.73 5.23
C THR A 98 17.87 13.43 4.49
N ASN A 99 16.93 12.45 4.52
CA ASN A 99 17.25 11.14 3.96
C ASN A 99 16.12 10.41 3.23
N GLY A 100 14.85 10.78 3.40
CA GLY A 100 13.73 10.10 2.74
C GLY A 100 13.64 8.58 3.01
N LEU A 101 14.20 8.12 4.14
CA LEU A 101 14.31 6.70 4.44
C LEU A 101 13.11 6.14 5.22
N PHE A 102 12.51 6.95 6.08
CA PHE A 102 11.32 6.58 6.85
C PHE A 102 10.57 7.82 7.34
N GLY A 103 9.25 7.66 7.54
CA GLY A 103 8.39 8.68 8.10
C GLY A 103 8.44 8.74 9.63
N THR A 104 8.04 9.87 10.20
CA THR A 104 8.11 10.14 11.65
C THR A 104 6.82 10.66 12.27
N THR A 105 5.74 10.79 11.48
CA THR A 105 4.43 11.28 11.94
C THR A 105 3.36 10.20 11.77
N HIS A 106 2.17 10.43 12.31
CA HIS A 106 1.00 9.52 12.18
C HIS A 106 1.09 8.19 12.95
N PHE A 107 1.99 8.06 13.93
CA PHE A 107 2.03 6.90 14.81
C PHE A 107 0.69 6.73 15.56
N LEU A 108 0.26 5.47 15.71
CA LEU A 108 -1.01 5.11 16.35
C LEU A 108 -2.23 5.82 15.75
N GLY A 109 -2.19 6.09 14.45
CA GLY A 109 -3.26 6.80 13.74
C GLY A 109 -3.37 8.28 14.11
N SER A 110 -2.36 8.87 14.77
CA SER A 110 -2.36 10.30 15.07
C SER A 110 -2.37 11.12 13.78
N GLY A 111 -3.27 12.09 13.69
CA GLY A 111 -3.43 12.94 12.49
C GLY A 111 -4.36 12.36 11.44
N LEU A 112 -4.76 11.10 11.49
CA LEU A 112 -5.85 10.60 10.69
C LEU A 112 -7.15 11.29 11.16
N SER A 113 -7.74 12.12 10.31
CA SER A 113 -8.91 12.91 10.71
C SER A 113 -10.13 12.02 10.88
N HIS A 114 -10.62 11.91 12.11
CA HIS A 114 -11.77 11.08 12.47
C HIS A 114 -13.13 11.74 12.20
N GLY A 115 -13.19 12.85 11.49
CA GLY A 115 -14.42 13.68 11.44
C GLY A 115 -15.12 13.82 10.10
N THR A 116 -14.54 13.44 9.00
CA THR A 116 -15.18 13.49 7.68
C THR A 116 -14.97 12.17 6.95
N VAL A 117 -16.03 11.66 6.36
CA VAL A 117 -16.12 10.29 5.80
C VAL A 117 -15.18 10.01 4.63
N ALA A 118 -14.27 10.86 4.30
CA ALA A 118 -13.23 10.64 3.28
C ALA A 118 -12.18 11.74 3.34
N SER A 119 -11.24 11.66 4.28
CA SER A 119 -9.98 12.35 4.07
C SER A 119 -9.10 11.48 3.14
N ASP A 120 -8.35 12.12 2.27
CA ASP A 120 -7.39 11.43 1.39
C ASP A 120 -6.45 10.51 2.19
N GLU A 121 -6.13 10.90 3.41
CA GLU A 121 -5.28 10.12 4.32
C GLU A 121 -5.94 8.81 4.80
N VAL A 122 -7.23 8.82 5.11
CA VAL A 122 -7.94 7.62 5.58
C VAL A 122 -8.12 6.62 4.45
N SER A 123 -8.45 7.06 3.24
CA SER A 123 -8.55 6.17 2.09
C SER A 123 -7.20 5.60 1.68
N THR A 124 -6.14 6.42 1.70
CA THR A 124 -4.77 5.96 1.49
C THR A 124 -4.34 4.96 2.57
N TRP A 125 -4.59 5.26 3.85
CA TRP A 125 -4.31 4.33 4.93
C TRP A 125 -5.00 2.98 4.71
N HIS A 126 -6.26 3.00 4.31
CA HIS A 126 -7.06 1.79 4.11
C HIS A 126 -6.52 0.93 2.96
N ILE A 127 -6.34 1.49 1.76
CA ILE A 127 -5.82 0.72 0.62
C ILE A 127 -4.41 0.20 0.87
N GLN A 128 -3.57 0.99 1.51
CA GLN A 128 -2.19 0.61 1.82
C GLN A 128 -2.10 -0.45 2.92
N SER A 129 -3.08 -0.52 3.83
CA SER A 129 -3.18 -1.63 4.79
C SER A 129 -3.40 -2.97 4.11
N MET A 130 -4.17 -3.00 3.01
CA MET A 130 -4.40 -4.21 2.20
C MET A 130 -3.12 -4.63 1.46
N PHE A 131 -2.35 -3.69 0.96
CA PHE A 131 -1.04 -3.99 0.35
C PHE A 131 -0.02 -4.50 1.37
N CYS A 132 -0.01 -3.95 2.58
CA CYS A 132 0.83 -4.44 3.67
C CYS A 132 0.52 -5.91 4.00
N ALA A 133 -0.75 -6.25 4.17
CA ALA A 133 -1.19 -7.62 4.39
C ALA A 133 -0.82 -8.54 3.22
N THR A 134 -0.93 -8.04 1.97
CA THR A 134 -0.55 -8.80 0.78
C THR A 134 0.95 -9.12 0.77
N ALA A 135 1.80 -8.15 1.07
CA ALA A 135 3.25 -8.36 1.10
C ALA A 135 3.64 -9.42 2.15
N SER A 136 3.02 -9.38 3.34
CA SER A 136 3.23 -10.39 4.39
C SER A 136 2.76 -11.78 3.96
N THR A 137 1.56 -11.88 3.37
CA THR A 137 0.99 -13.15 2.91
C THR A 137 1.79 -13.81 1.79
N ILE A 138 2.47 -13.07 0.92
CA ILE A 138 3.33 -13.64 -0.12
C ILE A 138 4.42 -14.52 0.51
N VAL A 139 5.03 -14.09 1.58
CA VAL A 139 6.06 -14.85 2.31
C VAL A 139 5.47 -16.13 2.91
N SER A 140 4.22 -16.08 3.38
CA SER A 140 3.52 -17.21 3.97
C SER A 140 3.59 -18.47 3.10
N GLY A 141 3.40 -18.33 1.79
CA GLY A 141 3.47 -19.45 0.85
C GLY A 141 4.83 -20.12 0.77
N GLY A 142 5.92 -19.34 0.85
CA GLY A 142 7.28 -19.86 0.81
C GLY A 142 7.70 -20.67 2.05
N ILE A 143 7.15 -20.33 3.18
CA ILE A 143 7.46 -20.97 4.48
C ILE A 143 6.33 -21.84 5.03
N ALA A 144 5.26 -22.04 4.25
CA ALA A 144 4.17 -22.95 4.60
C ALA A 144 4.73 -24.35 4.91
N GLU A 145 4.24 -24.99 5.96
CA GLU A 145 4.68 -26.30 6.46
C GLU A 145 6.14 -26.39 6.95
N ARG A 146 6.92 -25.34 6.88
CA ARG A 146 8.36 -25.34 7.23
C ARG A 146 8.68 -24.54 8.50
N THR A 147 7.78 -23.66 8.92
CA THR A 147 8.00 -22.75 10.03
C THR A 147 6.92 -22.95 11.09
N ASP A 148 7.31 -22.90 12.36
CA ASP A 148 6.39 -22.87 13.49
C ASP A 148 5.55 -21.59 13.47
N MET A 149 4.30 -21.66 13.97
CA MET A 149 3.37 -20.53 14.01
C MET A 149 3.97 -19.31 14.72
N ARG A 150 4.71 -19.51 15.81
CA ARG A 150 5.32 -18.41 16.59
C ARG A 150 6.41 -17.70 15.78
N GLY A 151 7.26 -18.46 15.11
CA GLY A 151 8.31 -17.91 14.23
C GLY A 151 7.70 -17.13 13.07
N TYR A 152 6.62 -17.64 12.49
CA TYR A 152 5.89 -16.96 11.44
C TYR A 152 5.28 -15.64 11.92
N LEU A 153 4.63 -15.60 13.08
CA LEU A 153 4.04 -14.38 13.63
C LEU A 153 5.08 -13.29 13.90
N LEU A 154 6.26 -13.67 14.40
CA LEU A 154 7.37 -12.72 14.58
C LEU A 154 7.85 -12.16 13.24
N PHE A 155 7.95 -13.01 12.22
CA PHE A 155 8.32 -12.58 10.88
C PHE A 155 7.25 -11.64 10.28
N SER A 156 5.97 -12.03 10.33
CA SER A 156 4.85 -11.23 9.88
C SER A 156 4.83 -9.85 10.55
N ALA A 157 5.07 -9.81 11.86
CA ALA A 157 5.17 -8.58 12.61
C ALA A 157 6.32 -7.69 12.12
N PHE A 158 7.48 -8.26 11.86
CA PHE A 158 8.62 -7.51 11.35
C PHE A 158 8.41 -7.05 9.91
N MET A 159 7.82 -7.90 9.07
CA MET A 159 7.47 -7.58 7.70
C MET A 159 6.49 -6.40 7.63
N SER A 160 5.40 -6.47 8.37
CA SER A 160 4.31 -5.48 8.34
C SER A 160 4.65 -4.19 9.10
N GLY A 161 5.44 -4.29 10.16
CA GLY A 161 5.80 -3.15 11.01
C GLY A 161 7.04 -2.39 10.55
N VAL A 162 7.97 -3.03 9.82
CA VAL A 162 9.27 -2.43 9.49
C VAL A 162 9.61 -2.58 8.02
N ILE A 163 9.76 -3.79 7.49
CA ILE A 163 10.30 -4.00 6.13
C ILE A 163 9.43 -3.32 5.08
N PHE A 164 8.16 -3.71 5.02
CA PHE A 164 7.23 -3.19 4.02
C PHE A 164 7.04 -1.67 4.14
N PRO A 165 6.78 -1.08 5.35
CA PRO A 165 6.65 0.37 5.48
C PRO A 165 7.87 1.17 5.02
N VAL A 166 9.07 0.69 5.30
CA VAL A 166 10.32 1.34 4.88
C VAL A 166 10.43 1.36 3.36
N VAL A 167 10.13 0.23 2.69
CA VAL A 167 10.12 0.17 1.21
C VAL A 167 9.02 1.07 0.63
N VAL A 168 7.84 1.11 1.24
CA VAL A 168 6.76 2.04 0.87
C VAL A 168 7.24 3.48 0.95
N CYS A 169 7.92 3.87 2.04
CA CYS A 169 8.48 5.20 2.17
C CYS A 169 9.45 5.53 1.04
N TRP A 170 10.33 4.63 0.69
CA TRP A 170 11.31 4.86 -0.39
C TRP A 170 10.67 5.10 -1.75
N CYS A 171 9.60 4.35 -2.06
CA CYS A 171 9.05 4.24 -3.41
C CYS A 171 7.78 5.07 -3.62
N TRP A 172 6.91 5.16 -2.62
CA TRP A 172 5.59 5.76 -2.76
C TRP A 172 5.40 7.05 -1.96
N ASN A 173 6.17 7.27 -0.90
CA ASN A 173 6.12 8.54 -0.18
C ASN A 173 6.62 9.67 -1.09
N PRO A 174 5.94 10.84 -1.12
CA PRO A 174 6.40 12.01 -1.89
C PRO A 174 7.85 12.43 -1.60
N ASP A 175 8.30 12.25 -0.36
CA ASP A 175 9.65 12.58 0.08
C ASP A 175 10.63 11.41 -0.02
N GLY A 176 10.19 10.25 -0.53
CA GLY A 176 10.98 9.03 -0.64
C GLY A 176 12.18 9.19 -1.57
N TRP A 177 13.34 8.68 -1.14
CA TRP A 177 14.59 8.87 -1.89
C TRP A 177 14.59 8.17 -3.26
N LEU A 178 13.99 6.97 -3.39
CA LEU A 178 13.87 6.27 -4.67
C LEU A 178 12.91 7.00 -5.61
N ARG A 179 11.76 7.43 -5.09
CA ARG A 179 10.79 8.20 -5.85
C ARG A 179 11.40 9.48 -6.39
N ASN A 180 12.16 10.20 -5.56
CA ASN A 180 12.85 11.45 -5.95
C ASN A 180 13.97 11.21 -6.97
N ASN A 181 14.50 9.99 -7.07
CA ASN A 181 15.43 9.57 -8.11
C ASN A 181 14.73 9.01 -9.38
N GLY A 182 13.41 9.16 -9.50
CA GLY A 182 12.65 8.80 -10.70
C GLY A 182 12.14 7.36 -10.72
N PHE A 183 12.26 6.61 -9.63
CA PHE A 183 11.66 5.27 -9.53
C PHE A 183 10.13 5.36 -9.54
N GLN A 184 9.49 4.52 -10.34
CA GLN A 184 8.04 4.44 -10.46
C GLN A 184 7.57 3.00 -10.32
N ASP A 185 6.66 2.77 -9.39
CA ASP A 185 5.91 1.54 -9.24
C ASP A 185 4.42 1.89 -9.05
N LEU A 186 3.63 1.66 -10.10
CA LEU A 186 2.23 2.10 -10.13
C LEU A 186 1.28 1.16 -9.39
N ALA A 187 1.61 -0.13 -9.32
CA ALA A 187 0.69 -1.17 -8.83
C ALA A 187 1.31 -2.14 -7.81
N GLY A 188 2.51 -1.85 -7.31
CA GLY A 188 3.15 -2.66 -6.30
C GLY A 188 3.96 -3.83 -6.81
N SER A 189 4.38 -3.83 -8.08
CA SER A 189 5.26 -4.89 -8.62
C SER A 189 6.52 -5.07 -7.81
N ALA A 190 7.18 -3.96 -7.46
CA ALA A 190 8.36 -3.96 -6.62
C ALA A 190 8.00 -3.80 -5.14
N VAL A 191 7.19 -2.79 -4.81
CA VAL A 191 6.89 -2.45 -3.41
C VAL A 191 6.19 -3.59 -2.68
N VAL A 192 5.25 -4.28 -3.33
CA VAL A 192 4.49 -5.38 -2.71
C VAL A 192 5.09 -6.73 -3.07
N HIS A 193 5.11 -7.05 -4.38
CA HIS A 193 5.41 -8.41 -4.81
C HIS A 193 6.90 -8.76 -4.76
N LEU A 194 7.80 -7.85 -5.19
CA LEU A 194 9.23 -8.12 -5.08
C LEU A 194 9.67 -8.11 -3.62
N THR A 195 9.18 -7.18 -2.81
CA THR A 195 9.49 -7.14 -1.36
C THR A 195 9.02 -8.41 -0.67
N GLY A 196 7.77 -8.84 -0.90
CA GLY A 196 7.27 -10.09 -0.34
C GLY A 196 8.00 -11.34 -0.85
N GLY A 197 8.36 -11.35 -2.14
CA GLY A 197 9.05 -12.50 -2.76
C GLY A 197 10.52 -12.65 -2.39
N CYS A 198 11.18 -11.56 -1.97
CA CYS A 198 12.60 -11.55 -1.56
C CYS A 198 12.79 -11.68 -0.04
N SER A 199 11.74 -11.54 0.76
CA SER A 199 11.78 -11.61 2.22
C SER A 199 11.65 -13.04 2.69
#